data_975b98c4d7c0c983c01dfc64744d6241
#
_entry.id   975b98c4d7c0c983c01dfc64744d6241
#
_cell.length_a   1.000
_cell.length_b   1.000
_cell.length_c   1.000
_cell.angle_alpha   90.00
_cell.angle_beta   90.00
_cell.angle_gamma   90.00
#
_symmetry.space_group_name_H-M   'P 1'
#
loop_
_entity.id
_entity.type
_entity.pdbx_description
1 polymer ?
#
loop_
_entity_poly.entity_id
_entity_poly.type
_entity_poly.pdbx_seq_one_letter_code
_entity_poly.pdbx_strand_id
1 'polypeptide(L)'
;MRVVMLGYQTWGHRTLQALLDSDHEVVLVVTHPKSEHAYEKIWDDNVAELAEKHDVPVLLRNRPDDDELLAAVADARPDIIVANNWRTWLPPELFDLPPHGTLNIHDSLLPSYAGFSPIIWALLNGEERVGVTAHRMNTELDAGDVLVQRSVPVGPTDTATDLFHRTVDLIAPIVRESLDLIASGRDAGQWVAQDRARASFFHKRSAEDGRIDWSWPAERLERLVRAQSDPYPNAYAFHRGQRLRIVSAAVSQGCYGGTPGRIFIREGDGVVVVAGAESWSGRSRGLLVRRVRTDDGTEYAATDWFRTMGGYLTSRP
;
A
#
# COMPACT_ATOMS: atom_id res chain seq x y z
N MET A 1 -20.44 -2.94 21.77
CA MET A 1 -19.88 -1.58 21.95
C MET A 1 -20.45 -0.64 20.90
N ARG A 2 -20.53 0.63 21.21
CA ARG A 2 -20.83 1.73 20.27
C ARG A 2 -19.52 2.14 19.57
N VAL A 3 -19.50 2.07 18.26
CA VAL A 3 -18.29 2.29 17.47
C VAL A 3 -18.46 3.50 16.55
N VAL A 4 -17.55 4.45 16.62
CA VAL A 4 -17.34 5.44 15.55
C VAL A 4 -16.26 4.92 14.63
N MET A 5 -16.52 4.93 13.31
CA MET A 5 -15.59 4.46 12.30
C MET A 5 -15.04 5.65 11.50
N LEU A 6 -13.71 5.76 11.47
CA LEU A 6 -12.97 6.74 10.67
C LEU A 6 -12.27 5.99 9.53
N GLY A 7 -12.70 6.17 8.30
CA GLY A 7 -12.10 5.36 7.23
C GLY A 7 -12.29 5.91 5.83
N TYR A 8 -11.45 5.43 4.93
CA TYR A 8 -11.44 5.89 3.55
C TYR A 8 -11.11 4.77 2.56
N GLN A 9 -11.67 4.85 1.36
CA GLN A 9 -11.45 3.92 0.26
C GLN A 9 -11.72 2.45 0.63
N THR A 10 -11.12 1.50 -0.09
CA THR A 10 -11.36 0.06 0.10
C THR A 10 -11.01 -0.43 1.51
N TRP A 11 -9.94 0.06 2.11
CA TRP A 11 -9.58 -0.30 3.50
C TRP A 11 -10.64 0.12 4.50
N GLY A 12 -11.08 1.38 4.43
CA GLY A 12 -12.18 1.90 5.25
C GLY A 12 -13.48 1.16 4.97
N HIS A 13 -13.80 0.90 3.70
CA HIS A 13 -14.99 0.15 3.31
C HIS A 13 -15.01 -1.27 3.89
N ARG A 14 -13.89 -2.01 3.81
CA ARG A 14 -13.77 -3.35 4.39
C ARG A 14 -13.84 -3.36 5.92
N THR A 15 -13.30 -2.32 6.55
CA THR A 15 -13.42 -2.14 8.01
C THR A 15 -14.87 -1.87 8.40
N LEU A 16 -15.57 -0.97 7.71
CA LEU A 16 -16.99 -0.71 7.95
C LEU A 16 -17.83 -1.97 7.75
N GLN A 17 -17.61 -2.71 6.67
CA GLN A 17 -18.33 -3.97 6.42
C GLN A 17 -18.11 -4.97 7.57
N ALA A 18 -16.86 -5.10 8.07
CA ALA A 18 -16.56 -5.99 9.18
C ALA A 18 -17.25 -5.57 10.49
N LEU A 19 -17.41 -4.26 10.71
CA LEU A 19 -18.15 -3.71 11.85
C LEU A 19 -19.66 -3.94 11.73
N LEU A 20 -20.24 -3.72 10.55
CA LEU A 20 -21.66 -3.96 10.28
C LEU A 20 -22.05 -5.44 10.37
N ASP A 21 -21.12 -6.36 10.06
CA ASP A 21 -21.30 -7.80 10.18
C ASP A 21 -21.01 -8.34 11.61
N SER A 22 -20.78 -7.46 12.59
CA SER A 22 -20.48 -7.80 13.99
C SER A 22 -21.64 -7.48 14.93
N ASP A 23 -21.53 -7.89 16.20
CA ASP A 23 -22.49 -7.57 17.25
C ASP A 23 -22.30 -6.15 17.83
N HIS A 24 -21.46 -5.31 17.20
CA HIS A 24 -21.22 -3.93 17.61
C HIS A 24 -22.11 -2.95 16.86
N GLU A 25 -22.48 -1.86 17.52
CA GLU A 25 -23.31 -0.80 16.93
C GLU A 25 -22.42 0.27 16.31
N VAL A 26 -22.46 0.43 15.00
CA VAL A 26 -21.79 1.55 14.30
C VAL A 26 -22.69 2.78 14.41
N VAL A 27 -22.28 3.77 15.19
CA VAL A 27 -23.11 4.94 15.52
C VAL A 27 -22.80 6.17 14.67
N LEU A 28 -21.64 6.23 14.07
CA LEU A 28 -21.22 7.29 13.15
C LEU A 28 -20.08 6.77 12.26
N VAL A 29 -20.14 7.11 10.99
CA VAL A 29 -19.04 6.94 10.03
C VAL A 29 -18.52 8.31 9.65
N VAL A 30 -17.21 8.50 9.73
CA VAL A 30 -16.52 9.68 9.21
C VAL A 30 -15.61 9.25 8.08
N THR A 31 -15.74 9.90 6.94
CA THR A 31 -14.93 9.59 5.76
C THR A 31 -14.51 10.85 5.01
N HIS A 32 -13.53 10.71 4.14
CA HIS A 32 -13.07 11.80 3.28
C HIS A 32 -13.91 11.92 2.01
N PRO A 33 -14.03 13.13 1.44
CA PRO A 33 -14.55 13.30 0.09
C PRO A 33 -13.70 12.52 -0.93
N LYS A 34 -14.30 12.15 -2.06
CA LYS A 34 -13.57 11.52 -3.17
C LYS A 34 -12.39 12.38 -3.62
N SER A 35 -11.26 11.72 -3.87
CA SER A 35 -10.04 12.36 -4.35
C SER A 35 -9.95 12.32 -5.88
N GLU A 36 -9.40 13.37 -6.47
CA GLU A 36 -9.03 13.40 -7.89
C GLU A 36 -7.62 12.86 -8.17
N HIS A 37 -6.86 12.52 -7.15
CA HIS A 37 -5.49 12.03 -7.29
C HIS A 37 -5.46 10.60 -7.89
N ALA A 38 -4.65 10.39 -8.93
CA ALA A 38 -4.65 9.15 -9.72
C ALA A 38 -4.42 7.87 -8.88
N TYR A 39 -3.52 7.91 -7.90
CA TYR A 39 -3.26 6.77 -7.00
C TYR A 39 -4.40 6.51 -6.02
N GLU A 40 -5.20 7.51 -5.72
CA GLU A 40 -6.31 7.39 -4.78
C GLU A 40 -7.59 6.88 -5.41
N LYS A 41 -7.64 6.85 -6.75
CA LYS A 41 -8.75 6.28 -7.54
C LYS A 41 -8.61 4.78 -7.77
N ILE A 42 -7.51 4.16 -7.38
CA ILE A 42 -7.22 2.76 -7.69
C ILE A 42 -8.09 1.81 -6.86
N TRP A 43 -8.19 2.07 -5.56
CA TRP A 43 -8.94 1.24 -4.61
C TRP A 43 -9.97 2.12 -3.90
N ASP A 44 -11.01 2.53 -4.63
CA ASP A 44 -11.92 3.63 -4.25
C ASP A 44 -13.35 3.14 -3.95
N ASP A 45 -13.48 2.07 -3.16
CA ASP A 45 -14.77 1.65 -2.64
C ASP A 45 -15.36 2.77 -1.74
N ASN A 46 -16.65 3.06 -1.91
CA ASN A 46 -17.28 4.22 -1.29
C ASN A 46 -17.80 3.89 0.12
N VAL A 47 -17.10 4.40 1.13
CA VAL A 47 -17.44 4.21 2.54
C VAL A 47 -18.77 4.87 2.91
N ALA A 48 -19.03 6.09 2.40
CA ALA A 48 -20.27 6.81 2.68
C ALA A 48 -21.49 6.06 2.13
N GLU A 49 -21.40 5.59 0.88
CA GLU A 49 -22.48 4.83 0.25
C GLU A 49 -22.80 3.51 0.99
N LEU A 50 -21.78 2.83 1.51
CA LEU A 50 -22.00 1.65 2.35
C LEU A 50 -22.70 1.99 3.65
N ALA A 51 -22.28 3.05 4.34
CA ALA A 51 -22.91 3.50 5.58
C ALA A 51 -24.37 3.90 5.37
N GLU A 52 -24.67 4.66 4.31
CA GLU A 52 -26.03 5.09 3.95
C GLU A 52 -26.96 3.90 3.66
N LYS A 53 -26.46 2.84 3.02
CA LYS A 53 -27.23 1.60 2.76
C LYS A 53 -27.64 0.87 4.06
N HIS A 54 -26.95 1.13 5.14
CA HIS A 54 -27.20 0.54 6.47
C HIS A 54 -27.79 1.55 7.49
N ASP A 55 -28.29 2.69 6.99
CA ASP A 55 -28.89 3.75 7.81
C ASP A 55 -27.94 4.30 8.90
N VAL A 56 -26.61 4.21 8.69
CA VAL A 56 -25.61 4.75 9.60
C VAL A 56 -25.32 6.21 9.25
N PRO A 57 -25.36 7.13 10.23
CA PRO A 57 -25.02 8.53 10.01
C PRO A 57 -23.60 8.70 9.43
N VAL A 58 -23.46 9.59 8.45
CA VAL A 58 -22.18 9.87 7.76
C VAL A 58 -21.79 11.32 7.90
N LEU A 59 -20.54 11.56 8.26
CA LEU A 59 -19.90 12.87 8.24
C LEU A 59 -18.75 12.88 7.23
N LEU A 60 -18.84 13.75 6.21
CA LEU A 60 -17.76 13.93 5.24
C LEU A 60 -16.79 15.00 5.72
N ARG A 61 -15.59 14.58 6.16
CA ARG A 61 -14.57 15.46 6.70
C ARG A 61 -13.15 15.07 6.26
N ASN A 62 -12.30 16.08 6.10
CA ASN A 62 -10.88 15.89 5.77
C ASN A 62 -9.93 16.70 6.69
N ARG A 63 -10.47 17.37 7.70
CA ARG A 63 -9.71 18.12 8.70
C ARG A 63 -9.92 17.51 10.08
N PRO A 64 -8.85 17.17 10.80
CA PRO A 64 -8.97 16.51 12.10
C PRO A 64 -9.27 17.48 13.25
N ASP A 65 -8.88 18.74 13.10
CA ASP A 65 -9.01 19.83 14.09
C ASP A 65 -10.33 20.63 13.95
N ASP A 66 -11.31 20.03 13.30
CA ASP A 66 -12.63 20.64 13.09
C ASP A 66 -13.49 20.43 14.35
N ASP A 67 -13.89 21.52 14.99
CA ASP A 67 -14.74 21.49 16.20
C ASP A 67 -16.05 20.75 15.96
N GLU A 68 -16.61 20.82 14.76
CA GLU A 68 -17.81 20.07 14.38
C GLU A 68 -17.56 18.56 14.37
N LEU A 69 -16.38 18.12 13.93
CA LEU A 69 -15.99 16.70 13.97
C LEU A 69 -15.91 16.21 15.41
N LEU A 70 -15.23 16.96 16.27
CA LEU A 70 -15.08 16.62 17.69
C LEU A 70 -16.46 16.56 18.37
N ALA A 71 -17.33 17.54 18.11
CA ALA A 71 -18.67 17.58 18.65
C ALA A 71 -19.53 16.39 18.17
N ALA A 72 -19.47 16.05 16.86
CA ALA A 72 -20.22 14.94 16.29
C ALA A 72 -19.79 13.59 16.88
N VAL A 73 -18.49 13.39 17.09
CA VAL A 73 -17.96 12.16 17.71
C VAL A 73 -18.34 12.11 19.20
N ALA A 74 -18.29 13.24 19.92
CA ALA A 74 -18.70 13.33 21.33
C ALA A 74 -20.20 13.04 21.49
N ASP A 75 -21.05 13.62 20.64
CA ASP A 75 -22.51 13.41 20.65
C ASP A 75 -22.88 11.94 20.34
N ALA A 76 -22.10 11.27 19.49
CA ALA A 76 -22.26 9.85 19.19
C ALA A 76 -21.95 8.95 20.40
N ARG A 77 -21.23 9.44 21.41
CA ARG A 77 -20.86 8.73 22.66
C ARG A 77 -20.30 7.32 22.36
N PRO A 78 -19.21 7.21 21.61
CA PRO A 78 -18.62 5.91 21.30
C PRO A 78 -17.93 5.28 22.51
N ASP A 79 -17.92 3.96 22.55
CA ASP A 79 -17.05 3.20 23.45
C ASP A 79 -15.63 3.13 22.90
N ILE A 80 -15.51 3.12 21.57
CA ILE A 80 -14.25 3.04 20.83
C ILE A 80 -14.36 3.73 19.47
N ILE A 81 -13.24 4.27 18.98
CA ILE A 81 -13.08 4.64 17.57
C ILE A 81 -12.27 3.55 16.86
N VAL A 82 -12.69 3.16 15.66
CA VAL A 82 -11.90 2.30 14.76
C VAL A 82 -11.50 3.10 13.52
N ALA A 83 -10.20 3.22 13.28
CA ALA A 83 -9.65 3.95 12.14
C ALA A 83 -8.98 3.02 11.14
N ASN A 84 -9.14 3.27 9.84
CA ASN A 84 -8.40 2.60 8.78
C ASN A 84 -8.26 3.49 7.54
N ASN A 85 -7.04 3.64 7.05
CA ASN A 85 -6.69 4.51 5.92
C ASN A 85 -7.14 5.97 6.14
N TRP A 86 -7.11 6.42 7.40
CA TRP A 86 -7.36 7.82 7.72
C TRP A 86 -6.18 8.68 7.31
N ARG A 87 -6.42 9.86 6.73
CA ARG A 87 -5.40 10.57 5.95
C ARG A 87 -4.85 11.82 6.60
N THR A 88 -5.37 12.21 7.74
CA THR A 88 -4.95 13.40 8.48
C THR A 88 -4.62 13.04 9.92
N TRP A 89 -3.85 13.90 10.58
CA TRP A 89 -3.61 13.76 12.01
C TRP A 89 -4.92 13.93 12.78
N LEU A 90 -5.09 13.13 13.82
CA LEU A 90 -6.15 13.28 14.79
C LEU A 90 -5.56 13.88 16.08
N PRO A 91 -6.20 14.90 16.67
CA PRO A 91 -5.74 15.46 17.95
C PRO A 91 -6.06 14.50 19.11
N PRO A 92 -5.29 14.56 20.22
CA PRO A 92 -5.52 13.72 21.40
C PRO A 92 -6.94 13.79 21.93
N GLU A 93 -7.54 14.99 21.92
CA GLU A 93 -8.92 15.25 22.37
C GLU A 93 -9.96 14.41 21.61
N LEU A 94 -9.62 13.99 20.36
CA LEU A 94 -10.49 13.15 19.55
C LEU A 94 -10.15 11.67 19.72
N PHE A 95 -8.90 11.27 19.57
CA PHE A 95 -8.56 9.83 19.57
C PHE A 95 -8.59 9.22 20.99
N ASP A 96 -8.44 10.00 22.04
CA ASP A 96 -8.58 9.57 23.45
C ASP A 96 -9.99 9.80 24.03
N LEU A 97 -10.93 10.37 23.24
CA LEU A 97 -12.27 10.68 23.71
C LEU A 97 -13.05 9.45 24.19
N PRO A 98 -13.07 8.31 23.46
CA PRO A 98 -13.77 7.13 23.93
C PRO A 98 -13.03 6.42 25.09
N PRO A 99 -13.76 5.71 25.97
CA PRO A 99 -13.14 4.95 27.07
C PRO A 99 -12.08 3.95 26.64
N HIS A 100 -12.22 3.34 25.45
CA HIS A 100 -11.25 2.41 24.88
C HIS A 100 -10.29 3.07 23.89
N GLY A 101 -10.34 4.39 23.72
CA GLY A 101 -9.52 5.15 22.80
C GLY A 101 -9.79 4.84 21.34
N THR A 102 -8.75 4.89 20.52
CA THR A 102 -8.84 4.63 19.07
C THR A 102 -7.95 3.45 18.68
N LEU A 103 -8.56 2.46 18.04
CA LEU A 103 -7.90 1.33 17.40
C LEU A 103 -7.64 1.68 15.93
N ASN A 104 -6.38 1.74 15.51
CA ASN A 104 -6.01 1.92 14.10
C ASN A 104 -5.67 0.58 13.45
N ILE A 105 -6.22 0.35 12.26
CA ILE A 105 -5.91 -0.81 11.42
C ILE A 105 -4.94 -0.36 10.33
N HIS A 106 -3.69 -0.78 10.42
CA HIS A 106 -2.62 -0.36 9.53
C HIS A 106 -2.14 -1.52 8.66
N ASP A 107 -1.98 -1.31 7.37
CA ASP A 107 -1.67 -2.34 6.37
C ASP A 107 -0.16 -2.66 6.27
N SER A 108 0.51 -2.77 7.41
CA SER A 108 1.88 -3.26 7.53
C SER A 108 2.09 -4.17 8.75
N LEU A 109 3.28 -4.76 8.83
CA LEU A 109 3.78 -5.47 10.01
C LEU A 109 4.57 -4.50 10.89
N LEU A 110 3.85 -3.65 11.64
CA LEU A 110 4.48 -2.69 12.56
C LEU A 110 5.44 -3.39 13.53
N PRO A 111 6.56 -2.76 13.89
CA PRO A 111 6.94 -1.36 13.68
C PRO A 111 7.53 -1.04 12.30
N SER A 112 7.65 -2.01 11.40
CA SER A 112 8.17 -1.79 10.06
C SER A 112 7.10 -1.22 9.14
N TYR A 113 7.51 -0.37 8.20
CA TYR A 113 6.62 0.21 7.18
C TYR A 113 5.49 1.08 7.76
N ALA A 114 5.77 1.86 8.81
CA ALA A 114 4.88 2.91 9.26
C ALA A 114 4.71 4.01 8.18
N GLY A 115 3.57 4.67 8.17
CA GLY A 115 3.26 5.74 7.23
C GLY A 115 2.47 5.26 6.00
N PHE A 116 2.97 5.48 4.78
CA PHE A 116 2.15 5.38 3.57
C PHE A 116 2.59 4.26 2.62
N SER A 117 1.60 3.67 1.92
CA SER A 117 1.81 2.66 0.85
C SER A 117 2.68 1.47 1.27
N PRO A 118 2.53 0.93 2.49
CA PRO A 118 3.47 -0.02 3.07
C PRO A 118 3.62 -1.31 2.26
N ILE A 119 2.54 -1.85 1.69
CA ILE A 119 2.57 -3.09 0.89
C ILE A 119 3.48 -2.92 -0.33
N ILE A 120 3.39 -1.78 -1.02
CA ILE A 120 4.19 -1.52 -2.22
C ILE A 120 5.67 -1.38 -1.86
N TRP A 121 5.97 -0.65 -0.77
CA TRP A 121 7.33 -0.50 -0.28
C TRP A 121 7.93 -1.83 0.19
N ALA A 122 7.15 -2.66 0.88
CA ALA A 122 7.58 -3.98 1.33
C ALA A 122 7.91 -4.89 0.13
N LEU A 123 7.05 -4.94 -0.89
CA LEU A 123 7.30 -5.69 -2.12
C LEU A 123 8.57 -5.21 -2.83
N LEU A 124 8.74 -3.90 -3.00
CA LEU A 124 9.94 -3.32 -3.63
C LEU A 124 11.22 -3.66 -2.87
N ASN A 125 11.16 -3.66 -1.55
CA ASN A 125 12.30 -3.98 -0.68
C ASN A 125 12.58 -5.49 -0.57
N GLY A 126 11.67 -6.33 -1.09
CA GLY A 126 11.87 -7.77 -1.13
C GLY A 126 11.52 -8.48 0.17
N GLU A 127 10.60 -7.93 0.93
CA GLU A 127 10.07 -8.60 2.13
C GLU A 127 9.40 -9.93 1.76
N GLU A 128 9.58 -10.92 2.61
CA GLU A 128 8.99 -12.25 2.43
C GLU A 128 7.55 -12.34 2.93
N ARG A 129 7.12 -11.35 3.73
CA ARG A 129 5.78 -11.27 4.31
C ARG A 129 5.29 -9.83 4.33
N VAL A 130 4.00 -9.67 4.13
CA VAL A 130 3.26 -8.43 4.37
C VAL A 130 2.08 -8.73 5.30
N GLY A 131 1.44 -7.70 5.84
CA GLY A 131 0.31 -7.98 6.71
C GLY A 131 -0.41 -6.73 7.20
N VAL A 132 -1.22 -6.91 8.23
CA VAL A 132 -2.06 -5.89 8.83
C VAL A 132 -1.87 -5.92 10.35
N THR A 133 -1.82 -4.76 10.95
CA THR A 133 -1.67 -4.56 12.40
C THR A 133 -2.83 -3.73 12.95
N ALA A 134 -3.49 -4.23 13.98
CA ALA A 134 -4.38 -3.45 14.84
C ALA A 134 -3.57 -2.92 16.03
N HIS A 135 -3.47 -1.61 16.15
CA HIS A 135 -2.69 -0.97 17.21
C HIS A 135 -3.46 0.22 17.81
N ARG A 136 -3.11 0.62 19.02
CA ARG A 136 -3.65 1.81 19.65
C ARG A 136 -3.13 3.05 18.95
N MET A 137 -3.99 4.03 18.69
CA MET A 137 -3.55 5.33 18.23
C MET A 137 -2.94 6.12 19.38
N ASN A 138 -1.88 6.87 19.11
CA ASN A 138 -1.26 7.82 20.02
C ASN A 138 -0.76 9.03 19.23
N THR A 139 0.01 9.92 19.88
CA THR A 139 0.54 11.14 19.26
C THR A 139 1.68 10.93 18.27
N GLU A 140 2.21 9.71 18.16
CA GLU A 140 3.28 9.37 17.20
C GLU A 140 2.73 8.56 16.03
N LEU A 141 3.33 8.70 14.85
CA LEU A 141 2.90 8.02 13.63
C LEU A 141 3.02 6.49 13.79
N ASP A 142 1.88 5.80 13.74
CA ASP A 142 1.72 4.35 13.77
C ASP A 142 2.53 3.64 14.88
N ALA A 143 2.68 4.29 16.04
CA ALA A 143 3.63 3.89 17.07
C ALA A 143 3.03 3.29 18.34
N GLY A 144 1.71 3.31 18.48
CA GLY A 144 1.03 2.77 19.67
C GLY A 144 1.12 1.25 19.76
N ASP A 145 0.81 0.75 20.94
CA ASP A 145 0.89 -0.67 21.26
C ASP A 145 0.05 -1.53 20.32
N VAL A 146 0.60 -2.66 19.91
CA VAL A 146 -0.04 -3.64 19.03
C VAL A 146 -0.93 -4.58 19.83
N LEU A 147 -2.18 -4.76 19.40
CA LEU A 147 -3.10 -5.74 19.96
C LEU A 147 -3.12 -7.02 19.14
N VAL A 148 -3.34 -6.92 17.83
CA VAL A 148 -3.40 -8.05 16.91
C VAL A 148 -2.59 -7.75 15.66
N GLN A 149 -1.83 -8.72 15.21
CA GLN A 149 -1.07 -8.63 13.95
C GLN A 149 -1.21 -9.92 13.16
N ARG A 150 -1.47 -9.82 11.85
CA ARG A 150 -1.59 -10.96 10.95
C ARG A 150 -0.80 -10.73 9.67
N SER A 151 -0.23 -11.80 9.13
CA SER A 151 0.63 -11.71 7.95
C SER A 151 0.31 -12.77 6.91
N VAL A 152 0.62 -12.45 5.65
CA VAL A 152 0.58 -13.36 4.50
C VAL A 152 1.96 -13.42 3.84
N PRO A 153 2.33 -14.55 3.24
CA PRO A 153 3.60 -14.66 2.50
C PRO A 153 3.56 -13.85 1.21
N VAL A 154 4.73 -13.39 0.77
CA VAL A 154 4.95 -12.80 -0.55
C VAL A 154 5.54 -13.87 -1.45
N GLY A 155 4.81 -14.25 -2.49
CA GLY A 155 5.27 -15.20 -3.50
C GLY A 155 6.24 -14.58 -4.51
N PRO A 156 7.01 -15.41 -5.22
CA PRO A 156 8.06 -14.93 -6.14
C PRO A 156 7.53 -14.14 -7.35
N THR A 157 6.26 -14.28 -7.66
CA THR A 157 5.60 -13.60 -8.79
C THR A 157 4.47 -12.67 -8.38
N ASP A 158 4.23 -12.51 -7.07
CA ASP A 158 3.15 -11.68 -6.59
C ASP A 158 3.32 -10.22 -7.00
N THR A 159 2.25 -9.65 -7.47
CA THR A 159 2.13 -8.21 -7.76
C THR A 159 1.62 -7.45 -6.54
N ALA A 160 1.69 -6.12 -6.58
CA ALA A 160 1.07 -5.29 -5.55
C ALA A 160 -0.45 -5.55 -5.43
N THR A 161 -1.12 -5.83 -6.54
CA THR A 161 -2.55 -6.18 -6.58
C THR A 161 -2.86 -7.49 -5.87
N ASP A 162 -2.04 -8.54 -6.09
CA ASP A 162 -2.21 -9.82 -5.40
C ASP A 162 -2.05 -9.67 -3.88
N LEU A 163 -1.04 -8.90 -3.46
CA LEU A 163 -0.80 -8.62 -2.05
C LEU A 163 -1.90 -7.76 -1.44
N PHE A 164 -2.38 -6.75 -2.17
CA PHE A 164 -3.50 -5.92 -1.75
C PHE A 164 -4.73 -6.77 -1.41
N HIS A 165 -5.17 -7.64 -2.32
CA HIS A 165 -6.34 -8.49 -2.07
C HIS A 165 -6.15 -9.39 -0.84
N ARG A 166 -4.97 -10.03 -0.71
CA ARG A 166 -4.69 -10.88 0.44
C ARG A 166 -4.61 -10.14 1.77
N THR A 167 -4.10 -8.91 1.78
CA THR A 167 -4.05 -8.12 3.02
C THR A 167 -5.38 -7.51 3.39
N VAL A 168 -6.18 -7.08 2.41
CA VAL A 168 -7.55 -6.60 2.63
C VAL A 168 -8.43 -7.69 3.25
N ASP A 169 -8.24 -8.96 2.87
CA ASP A 169 -8.97 -10.09 3.46
C ASP A 169 -8.61 -10.34 4.94
N LEU A 170 -7.48 -9.79 5.44
CA LEU A 170 -7.12 -9.85 6.86
C LEU A 170 -7.87 -8.81 7.72
N ILE A 171 -8.46 -7.79 7.13
CA ILE A 171 -9.10 -6.68 7.87
C ILE A 171 -10.26 -7.21 8.74
N ALA A 172 -11.18 -7.95 8.14
CA ALA A 172 -12.35 -8.43 8.87
C ALA A 172 -12.00 -9.31 10.10
N PRO A 173 -11.14 -10.34 9.97
CA PRO A 173 -10.75 -11.14 11.13
C PRO A 173 -9.99 -10.34 12.20
N ILE A 174 -9.13 -9.38 11.81
CA ILE A 174 -8.39 -8.52 12.75
C ILE A 174 -9.34 -7.60 13.51
N VAL A 175 -10.27 -6.94 12.82
CA VAL A 175 -11.26 -6.05 13.44
C VAL A 175 -12.10 -6.81 14.45
N ARG A 176 -12.67 -7.96 14.08
CA ARG A 176 -13.48 -8.79 14.98
C ARG A 176 -12.71 -9.23 16.21
N GLU A 177 -11.54 -9.84 16.01
CA GLU A 177 -10.71 -10.32 17.11
C GLU A 177 -10.34 -9.20 18.09
N SER A 178 -9.92 -8.04 17.55
CA SER A 178 -9.54 -6.90 18.38
C SER A 178 -10.72 -6.37 19.20
N LEU A 179 -11.89 -6.23 18.59
CA LEU A 179 -13.08 -5.75 19.28
C LEU A 179 -13.64 -6.75 20.30
N ASP A 180 -13.58 -8.05 19.99
CA ASP A 180 -13.98 -9.13 20.91
C ASP A 180 -13.07 -9.15 22.17
N LEU A 181 -11.77 -8.94 21.99
CA LEU A 181 -10.82 -8.84 23.09
C LEU A 181 -11.14 -7.62 23.97
N ILE A 182 -11.31 -6.45 23.36
CA ILE A 182 -11.60 -5.19 24.08
C ILE A 182 -12.96 -5.28 24.78
N ALA A 183 -14.01 -5.69 24.08
CA ALA A 183 -15.37 -5.76 24.63
C ALA A 183 -15.49 -6.74 25.81
N SER A 184 -14.69 -7.80 25.81
CA SER A 184 -14.67 -8.78 26.91
C SER A 184 -13.65 -8.46 28.00
N GLY A 185 -12.89 -7.36 27.91
CA GLY A 185 -11.81 -7.02 28.84
C GLY A 185 -10.62 -7.97 28.82
N ARG A 186 -10.54 -8.84 27.80
CA ARG A 186 -9.42 -9.79 27.63
C ARG A 186 -8.20 -9.19 26.94
N ASP A 187 -8.29 -7.96 26.48
CA ASP A 187 -7.17 -7.19 25.93
C ASP A 187 -6.14 -6.78 26.99
N ALA A 188 -6.55 -6.78 28.26
CA ALA A 188 -5.67 -6.45 29.38
C ALA A 188 -4.43 -7.36 29.39
N GLY A 189 -3.24 -6.75 29.26
CA GLY A 189 -1.96 -7.46 29.21
C GLY A 189 -1.61 -8.09 27.86
N GLN A 190 -2.43 -7.91 26.81
CA GLN A 190 -2.14 -8.39 25.45
C GLN A 190 -1.51 -7.30 24.55
N TRP A 191 -1.61 -6.05 24.95
CA TRP A 191 -0.99 -4.95 24.22
C TRP A 191 0.53 -5.04 24.30
N VAL A 192 1.17 -5.07 23.12
CA VAL A 192 2.63 -5.21 22.99
C VAL A 192 3.21 -3.90 22.49
N ALA A 193 4.07 -3.30 23.29
CA ALA A 193 4.79 -2.09 22.91
C ALA A 193 5.66 -2.37 21.68
N GLN A 194 5.67 -1.44 20.73
CA GLN A 194 6.50 -1.55 19.54
C GLN A 194 7.98 -1.29 19.85
N ASP A 195 8.86 -2.14 19.32
CA ASP A 195 10.32 -1.89 19.37
C ASP A 195 10.67 -0.75 18.37
N ARG A 196 10.78 0.45 18.89
CA ARG A 196 11.06 1.65 18.10
C ARG A 196 12.43 1.63 17.39
N ALA A 197 13.37 0.83 17.87
CA ALA A 197 14.67 0.65 17.18
C ALA A 197 14.53 -0.09 15.83
N ARG A 198 13.42 -0.81 15.64
CA ARG A 198 13.10 -1.52 14.40
C ARG A 198 12.11 -0.77 13.51
N ALA A 199 11.65 0.41 13.94
CA ALA A 199 10.68 1.18 13.16
C ALA A 199 11.28 1.71 11.85
N SER A 200 10.49 1.62 10.78
CA SER A 200 10.82 2.24 9.49
C SER A 200 9.62 3.01 8.97
N PHE A 201 9.87 4.15 8.32
CA PHE A 201 8.85 5.12 7.92
C PHE A 201 8.92 5.34 6.42
N PHE A 202 7.76 5.32 5.78
CA PHE A 202 7.67 5.48 4.33
C PHE A 202 6.70 6.60 3.94
N HIS A 203 7.11 7.38 2.96
CA HIS A 203 6.32 8.48 2.42
C HIS A 203 5.23 7.98 1.44
N LYS A 204 4.25 8.84 1.20
CA LYS A 204 3.22 8.61 0.18
C LYS A 204 3.87 8.52 -1.21
N ARG A 205 3.46 7.55 -2.00
CA ARG A 205 3.99 7.35 -3.35
C ARG A 205 3.46 8.37 -4.35
N SER A 206 4.32 8.65 -5.31
CA SER A 206 4.05 9.50 -6.48
C SER A 206 4.41 8.77 -7.77
N ALA A 207 4.10 9.37 -8.91
CA ALA A 207 4.49 8.82 -10.22
C ALA A 207 6.02 8.67 -10.37
N GLU A 208 6.79 9.55 -9.72
CA GLU A 208 8.26 9.52 -9.75
C GLU A 208 8.85 8.26 -9.12
N ASP A 209 8.17 7.67 -8.15
CA ASP A 209 8.60 6.42 -7.49
C ASP A 209 8.49 5.19 -8.40
N GLY A 210 7.85 5.33 -9.55
CA GLY A 210 7.80 4.32 -10.61
C GLY A 210 8.96 4.41 -11.62
N ARG A 211 9.79 5.43 -11.52
CA ARG A 211 10.90 5.65 -12.45
C ARG A 211 12.02 4.63 -12.22
N ILE A 212 12.43 3.95 -13.28
CA ILE A 212 13.49 2.95 -13.24
C ILE A 212 14.86 3.63 -13.11
N ASP A 213 15.61 3.23 -12.10
CA ASP A 213 17.04 3.51 -11.97
C ASP A 213 17.84 2.27 -12.41
N TRP A 214 18.39 2.34 -13.59
CA TRP A 214 19.12 1.21 -14.19
C TRP A 214 20.38 0.81 -13.43
N SER A 215 20.84 1.61 -12.45
CA SER A 215 21.94 1.25 -11.55
C SER A 215 21.53 0.19 -10.51
N TRP A 216 20.24 -0.03 -10.32
CA TRP A 216 19.76 -1.06 -9.40
C TRP A 216 19.95 -2.47 -9.97
N PRO A 217 20.13 -3.48 -9.09
CA PRO A 217 20.14 -4.88 -9.50
C PRO A 217 18.85 -5.30 -10.17
N ALA A 218 18.92 -6.24 -11.10
CA ALA A 218 17.79 -6.72 -11.86
C ALA A 218 16.63 -7.22 -10.98
N GLU A 219 16.96 -7.85 -9.85
CA GLU A 219 16.00 -8.34 -8.85
C GLU A 219 15.19 -7.20 -8.22
N ARG A 220 15.83 -6.05 -7.96
CA ARG A 220 15.13 -4.87 -7.45
C ARG A 220 14.28 -4.20 -8.50
N LEU A 221 14.76 -4.15 -9.75
CA LEU A 221 14.01 -3.63 -10.89
C LEU A 221 12.79 -4.49 -11.20
N GLU A 222 12.93 -5.80 -11.12
CA GLU A 222 11.84 -6.75 -11.32
C GLU A 222 10.75 -6.54 -10.24
N ARG A 223 11.15 -6.41 -8.95
CA ARG A 223 10.21 -6.08 -7.87
C ARG A 223 9.54 -4.73 -8.08
N LEU A 224 10.25 -3.71 -8.60
CA LEU A 224 9.63 -2.44 -8.95
C LEU A 224 8.55 -2.60 -10.00
N VAL A 225 8.77 -3.41 -11.04
CA VAL A 225 7.77 -3.69 -12.08
C VAL A 225 6.54 -4.36 -11.45
N ARG A 226 6.71 -5.37 -10.60
CA ARG A 226 5.59 -6.03 -9.90
C ARG A 226 4.87 -5.09 -8.92
N ALA A 227 5.61 -4.26 -8.20
CA ALA A 227 5.07 -3.29 -7.26
C ALA A 227 4.30 -2.15 -7.94
N GLN A 228 4.52 -1.94 -9.24
CA GLN A 228 3.85 -0.94 -10.06
C GLN A 228 2.96 -1.55 -11.14
N SER A 229 2.65 -2.85 -11.05
CA SER A 229 1.73 -3.50 -12.00
C SER A 229 0.33 -2.90 -11.95
N ASP A 230 -0.45 -3.10 -13.01
CA ASP A 230 -1.83 -2.63 -13.05
C ASP A 230 -2.60 -3.03 -11.78
N PRO A 231 -3.46 -2.15 -11.27
CA PRO A 231 -3.90 -0.86 -11.82
C PRO A 231 -3.00 0.35 -11.49
N TYR A 232 -1.82 0.13 -10.89
CA TYR A 232 -0.83 1.19 -10.67
C TYR A 232 -0.21 1.66 -12.00
N PRO A 233 0.41 2.87 -12.04
CA PRO A 233 0.85 3.50 -13.29
C PRO A 233 1.98 2.80 -14.05
N ASN A 234 2.44 1.63 -13.65
CA ASN A 234 3.59 0.87 -14.09
C ASN A 234 4.95 1.55 -13.82
N ALA A 235 5.99 0.75 -13.69
CA ALA A 235 7.36 1.24 -13.71
C ALA A 235 7.70 1.77 -15.12
N TYR A 236 8.52 2.83 -15.20
CA TYR A 236 8.79 3.45 -16.49
C TYR A 236 10.25 3.87 -16.67
N ALA A 237 10.65 3.94 -17.93
CA ALA A 237 11.90 4.49 -18.41
C ALA A 237 11.63 5.32 -19.67
N PHE A 238 12.68 5.84 -20.30
CA PHE A 238 12.56 6.57 -21.56
C PHE A 238 13.31 5.84 -22.68
N HIS A 239 12.65 5.69 -23.82
CA HIS A 239 13.24 5.16 -25.03
C HIS A 239 13.19 6.24 -26.13
N ARG A 240 14.34 6.72 -26.56
CA ARG A 240 14.45 7.79 -27.56
C ARG A 240 13.65 9.05 -27.18
N GLY A 241 13.71 9.45 -25.93
CA GLY A 241 12.99 10.61 -25.37
C GLY A 241 11.52 10.40 -25.06
N GLN A 242 10.92 9.24 -25.44
CA GLN A 242 9.52 8.92 -25.14
C GLN A 242 9.44 8.05 -23.90
N ARG A 243 8.49 8.35 -23.00
CA ARG A 243 8.22 7.50 -21.85
C ARG A 243 7.68 6.15 -22.28
N LEU A 244 8.27 5.10 -21.75
CA LEU A 244 7.88 3.72 -21.99
C LEU A 244 7.66 3.03 -20.66
N ARG A 245 6.44 2.55 -20.42
CA ARG A 245 6.10 1.79 -19.21
C ARG A 245 6.46 0.35 -19.39
N ILE A 246 7.04 -0.25 -18.36
CA ILE A 246 7.37 -1.66 -18.29
C ILE A 246 6.24 -2.39 -17.59
N VAL A 247 5.44 -3.12 -18.35
CA VAL A 247 4.24 -3.81 -17.84
C VAL A 247 4.60 -5.15 -17.21
N SER A 248 5.56 -5.85 -17.81
CA SER A 248 5.99 -7.18 -17.37
C SER A 248 7.46 -7.37 -17.61
N ALA A 249 8.16 -7.88 -16.61
CA ALA A 249 9.58 -8.20 -16.69
C ALA A 249 9.91 -9.40 -15.78
N ALA A 250 11.10 -9.95 -15.98
CA ALA A 250 11.72 -10.96 -15.13
C ALA A 250 13.21 -10.68 -14.98
N VAL A 251 13.85 -11.37 -14.07
CA VAL A 251 15.32 -11.41 -14.02
C VAL A 251 15.82 -12.36 -15.11
N SER A 252 16.82 -11.95 -15.89
CA SER A 252 17.39 -12.78 -16.96
C SER A 252 18.02 -14.06 -16.40
N GLN A 253 18.09 -15.11 -17.22
CA GLN A 253 18.78 -16.35 -16.84
C GLN A 253 20.30 -16.17 -16.87
N GLY A 254 20.80 -15.49 -17.89
CA GLY A 254 22.22 -15.20 -18.04
C GLY A 254 22.67 -13.94 -17.30
N CYS A 255 24.01 -13.83 -17.14
CA CYS A 255 24.66 -12.60 -16.70
C CYS A 255 25.06 -11.78 -17.93
N TYR A 256 24.80 -10.48 -17.88
CA TYR A 256 25.04 -9.59 -19.02
C TYR A 256 25.78 -8.34 -18.54
N GLY A 257 26.94 -8.09 -19.15
CA GLY A 257 27.79 -6.95 -18.83
C GLY A 257 27.55 -5.76 -19.76
N GLY A 258 28.00 -4.61 -19.32
CA GLY A 258 28.00 -3.36 -20.08
C GLY A 258 27.35 -2.22 -19.33
N THR A 259 27.01 -1.17 -20.05
CA THR A 259 26.43 0.05 -19.47
C THR A 259 24.97 -0.18 -19.06
N PRO A 260 24.57 0.15 -17.82
CA PRO A 260 23.19 0.05 -17.37
C PRO A 260 22.20 0.77 -18.32
N GLY A 261 21.06 0.16 -18.55
CA GLY A 261 20.05 0.64 -19.49
C GLY A 261 20.28 0.22 -20.95
N ARG A 262 21.40 -0.45 -21.29
CA ARG A 262 21.67 -0.93 -22.64
C ARG A 262 20.67 -2.01 -23.04
N ILE A 263 19.96 -1.83 -24.15
CA ILE A 263 19.12 -2.83 -24.80
C ILE A 263 20.07 -3.81 -25.51
N PHE A 264 20.18 -5.04 -24.99
CA PHE A 264 21.32 -5.88 -25.35
C PHE A 264 20.96 -7.05 -26.26
N ILE A 265 20.15 -8.01 -25.81
CA ILE A 265 19.89 -9.25 -26.53
C ILE A 265 18.46 -9.75 -26.29
N ARG A 266 17.95 -10.58 -27.19
CA ARG A 266 16.71 -11.34 -26.99
C ARG A 266 17.00 -12.59 -26.16
N GLU A 267 16.15 -12.85 -25.16
CA GLU A 267 16.18 -14.05 -24.35
C GLU A 267 14.74 -14.56 -24.18
N GLY A 268 14.45 -15.74 -24.73
CA GLY A 268 13.09 -16.29 -24.71
C GLY A 268 12.05 -15.34 -25.34
N ASP A 269 11.04 -14.98 -24.55
CA ASP A 269 9.92 -14.12 -24.94
C ASP A 269 10.17 -12.61 -24.71
N GLY A 270 11.39 -12.24 -24.31
CA GLY A 270 11.70 -10.86 -23.94
C GLY A 270 13.01 -10.32 -24.50
N VAL A 271 13.33 -9.13 -24.03
CA VAL A 271 14.57 -8.41 -24.37
C VAL A 271 15.31 -8.06 -23.09
N VAL A 272 16.56 -8.46 -22.99
CA VAL A 272 17.41 -8.15 -21.84
C VAL A 272 17.92 -6.72 -21.93
N VAL A 273 17.70 -5.99 -20.86
CA VAL A 273 18.28 -4.67 -20.62
C VAL A 273 19.31 -4.80 -19.51
N VAL A 274 20.52 -4.31 -19.74
CA VAL A 274 21.61 -4.38 -18.75
C VAL A 274 21.23 -3.60 -17.49
N ALA A 275 21.40 -4.19 -16.32
CA ALA A 275 21.02 -3.63 -15.04
C ALA A 275 22.14 -3.79 -14.01
N GLY A 276 22.12 -2.92 -12.98
CA GLY A 276 23.07 -2.97 -11.86
C GLY A 276 24.33 -2.16 -12.07
N ALA A 277 24.80 -1.52 -11.00
CA ALA A 277 26.00 -0.69 -11.01
C ALA A 277 27.29 -1.44 -11.36
N GLU A 278 27.32 -2.76 -11.08
CA GLU A 278 28.46 -3.62 -11.36
C GLU A 278 28.35 -4.41 -12.68
N SER A 279 27.40 -4.03 -13.55
CA SER A 279 27.16 -4.72 -14.81
C SER A 279 28.38 -4.75 -15.75
N TRP A 280 29.28 -3.77 -15.64
CA TRP A 280 30.53 -3.75 -16.39
C TRP A 280 31.43 -4.98 -16.12
N SER A 281 31.27 -5.64 -14.96
CA SER A 281 32.01 -6.87 -14.63
C SER A 281 31.52 -8.11 -15.38
N GLY A 282 30.34 -8.04 -16.04
CA GLY A 282 29.66 -9.17 -16.67
C GLY A 282 29.11 -10.21 -15.68
N ARG A 283 29.01 -9.87 -14.39
CA ARG A 283 28.53 -10.77 -13.33
C ARG A 283 27.10 -10.46 -12.88
N SER A 284 26.51 -9.37 -13.38
CA SER A 284 25.14 -8.96 -13.03
C SER A 284 24.13 -9.57 -14.00
N ARG A 285 22.98 -9.96 -13.46
CA ARG A 285 21.84 -10.30 -14.30
C ARG A 285 21.24 -9.04 -14.91
N GLY A 286 20.55 -9.18 -16.04
CA GLY A 286 19.79 -8.10 -16.67
C GLY A 286 18.32 -8.16 -16.32
N LEU A 287 17.60 -7.08 -16.60
CA LEU A 287 16.13 -7.08 -16.57
C LEU A 287 15.63 -7.62 -17.91
N LEU A 288 14.94 -8.76 -17.89
CA LEU A 288 14.26 -9.33 -19.04
C LEU A 288 12.90 -8.65 -19.21
N VAL A 289 12.82 -7.63 -20.03
CA VAL A 289 11.58 -6.92 -20.34
C VAL A 289 10.76 -7.77 -21.32
N ARG A 290 9.50 -8.06 -20.95
CA ARG A 290 8.59 -8.88 -21.77
C ARG A 290 7.51 -8.06 -22.47
N ARG A 291 6.89 -7.11 -21.73
CA ARG A 291 5.83 -6.26 -22.27
C ARG A 291 6.07 -4.80 -21.89
N VAL A 292 5.77 -3.94 -22.82
CA VAL A 292 5.87 -2.49 -22.65
C VAL A 292 4.57 -1.81 -23.08
N ARG A 293 4.33 -0.61 -22.56
CA ARG A 293 3.13 0.20 -22.87
C ARG A 293 3.55 1.65 -23.13
N THR A 294 3.04 2.23 -24.18
CA THR A 294 3.21 3.64 -24.53
C THR A 294 2.22 4.54 -23.76
N ASP A 295 2.40 5.86 -23.80
CA ASP A 295 1.55 6.79 -23.07
C ASP A 295 0.10 6.85 -23.57
N ASP A 296 -0.14 6.47 -24.83
CA ASP A 296 -1.48 6.30 -25.40
C ASP A 296 -2.20 5.01 -24.96
N GLY A 297 -1.53 4.19 -24.12
CA GLY A 297 -2.07 2.93 -23.60
C GLY A 297 -1.83 1.71 -24.49
N THR A 298 -1.20 1.85 -25.64
CA THR A 298 -0.93 0.71 -26.53
C THR A 298 0.18 -0.18 -25.96
N GLU A 299 -0.09 -1.49 -25.93
CA GLU A 299 0.87 -2.48 -25.44
C GLU A 299 1.55 -3.23 -26.59
N TYR A 300 2.80 -3.58 -26.34
CA TYR A 300 3.64 -4.33 -27.26
C TYR A 300 4.41 -5.43 -26.52
N ALA A 301 4.64 -6.56 -27.19
CA ALA A 301 5.72 -7.44 -26.78
C ALA A 301 7.05 -6.69 -26.89
N ALA A 302 7.94 -6.87 -25.93
CA ALA A 302 9.23 -6.18 -25.96
C ALA A 302 10.03 -6.53 -27.22
N THR A 303 9.90 -7.77 -27.73
CA THR A 303 10.52 -8.22 -28.96
C THR A 303 10.02 -7.50 -30.22
N ASP A 304 8.77 -7.02 -30.21
CA ASP A 304 8.18 -6.28 -31.33
C ASP A 304 8.50 -4.78 -31.24
N TRP A 305 8.59 -4.25 -30.03
CA TRP A 305 8.99 -2.87 -29.78
C TRP A 305 10.47 -2.64 -30.09
N PHE A 306 11.34 -3.47 -29.53
CA PHE A 306 12.79 -3.43 -29.76
C PHE A 306 13.17 -4.30 -30.94
N ARG A 307 12.82 -3.85 -32.15
CA ARG A 307 13.09 -4.62 -33.39
C ARG A 307 14.59 -4.82 -33.66
N THR A 308 15.39 -3.85 -33.29
CA THR A 308 16.86 -3.90 -33.37
C THR A 308 17.46 -3.75 -31.97
N MET A 309 18.46 -4.58 -31.69
CA MET A 309 19.22 -4.46 -30.42
C MET A 309 20.14 -3.24 -30.50
N GLY A 310 20.45 -2.72 -29.34
CA GLY A 310 21.25 -1.50 -29.21
C GLY A 310 20.39 -0.29 -28.78
N GLY A 311 21.03 0.83 -28.53
CA GLY A 311 20.38 1.97 -27.88
C GLY A 311 20.21 1.74 -26.37
N TYR A 312 19.49 2.64 -25.74
CA TYR A 312 19.34 2.67 -24.28
C TYR A 312 17.91 2.95 -23.86
N LEU A 313 17.52 2.36 -22.76
CA LEU A 313 16.49 2.88 -21.89
C LEU A 313 17.14 3.78 -20.84
N THR A 314 16.67 5.00 -20.72
CA THR A 314 17.23 6.01 -19.81
C THR A 314 16.25 6.31 -18.67
N SER A 315 16.77 6.73 -17.53
CA SER A 315 15.94 7.17 -16.39
C SER A 315 15.36 8.60 -16.58
N ARG A 316 15.82 9.32 -17.60
CA ARG A 316 15.36 10.68 -17.96
C ARG A 316 15.17 10.77 -19.48
N PRO A 317 14.30 11.70 -19.93
CA PRO A 317 14.09 11.94 -21.36
C PRO A 317 15.36 12.25 -22.14
#